data_b4680c84cdf23cebe353097665d88acc
#
_entry.id   b4680c84cdf23cebe353097665d88acc
#
_cell.length_a   1.000
_cell.length_b   1.000
_cell.length_c   1.000
_cell.angle_alpha   90.00
_cell.angle_beta   90.00
_cell.angle_gamma   90.00
#
_symmetry.space_group_name_H-M   'P 1'
#
loop_
_entity.id
_entity.type
_entity.pdbx_description
1 polymer ?
#
loop_
_entity_poly.entity_id
_entity_poly.type
_entity_poly.pdbx_seq_one_letter_code
_entity_poly.pdbx_strand_id
1 'polypeptide(L)'
;MFHQHRGQGSRQVKTEFDKREEAFEQRFAHDEELKFKATARRNKLLGLWAAEKLGLKDAEADSYALSVVMVELEDSGDHDVAGKIRKDFTAKGVAQSDHQIARTMTELMAKAVADIQAGK
;
A
#
# COMPACT_ATOMS: atom_id res chain seq x y z
N MET A 1 33.14 -9.59 24.90
CA MET A 1 32.39 -9.13 24.84
C MET A 1 32.08 -8.86 24.41
N PHE A 2 32.18 -9.42 24.38
CA PHE A 2 31.22 -9.03 24.15
C PHE A 2 31.01 -8.75 23.56
N HIS A 3 31.05 -9.16 23.57
CA HIS A 3 30.13 -8.72 23.28
C HIS A 3 29.79 -8.49 22.73
N GLN A 4 29.89 -8.93 22.76
CA GLN A 4 28.99 -8.56 22.57
C GLN A 4 28.60 -8.33 21.97
N HIS A 5 28.84 -8.64 22.13
CA HIS A 5 27.88 -8.33 21.90
C HIS A 5 27.51 -8.04 21.51
N ARG A 6 27.67 -8.24 21.58
CA ARG A 6 26.75 -7.86 21.54
C ARG A 6 26.24 -7.50 21.09
N GLY A 7 26.54 -7.82 21.01
CA GLY A 7 25.53 -7.42 20.91
C GLY A 7 25.05 -7.40 20.51
N GLN A 8 24.91 -7.69 20.73
CA GLN A 8 24.00 -7.60 20.64
C GLN A 8 23.43 -7.37 20.72
N GLY A 9 23.49 -7.36 20.90
CA GLY A 9 22.51 -7.11 21.27
C GLY A 9 21.84 -6.88 21.31
N SER A 10 21.55 -6.85 21.43
CA SER A 10 20.75 -6.68 21.50
C SER A 10 20.35 -6.46 21.24
N ARG A 11 20.23 -6.33 21.32
CA ARG A 11 19.58 -6.51 21.11
C ARG A 11 18.92 -6.76 20.89
N GLN A 12 18.27 -6.58 21.07
CA GLN A 12 17.61 -7.09 20.91
C GLN A 12 16.98 -7.98 20.54
N VAL A 13 16.20 -7.33 21.21
CA VAL A 13 15.72 -8.69 21.00
C VAL A 13 14.48 -8.70 20.16
N LYS A 14 14.52 -9.27 18.98
CA LYS A 14 13.40 -9.38 18.08
C LYS A 14 12.80 -10.77 18.15
N THR A 15 11.46 -10.84 18.07
CA THR A 15 10.79 -12.12 18.02
C THR A 15 10.96 -12.75 16.64
N GLU A 16 10.62 -14.03 16.53
CA GLU A 16 10.64 -14.71 15.25
C GLU A 16 9.74 -14.02 14.22
N PHE A 17 8.59 -13.55 14.69
CA PHE A 17 7.65 -12.88 13.83
C PHE A 17 8.25 -11.59 13.26
N ASP A 18 8.89 -10.80 14.10
CA ASP A 18 9.49 -9.54 13.65
C ASP A 18 10.59 -9.77 12.63
N LYS A 19 11.39 -10.81 12.83
CA LYS A 19 12.46 -11.13 11.90
C LYS A 19 11.91 -11.52 10.54
N ARG A 20 10.83 -12.26 10.52
CA ARG A 20 10.21 -12.68 9.25
C ARG A 20 9.63 -11.49 8.51
N GLU A 21 9.02 -10.56 9.23
CA GLU A 21 8.50 -9.34 8.61
C GLU A 21 9.61 -8.52 7.99
N GLU A 22 10.71 -8.36 8.71
CA GLU A 22 11.84 -7.60 8.20
C GLU A 22 12.42 -8.23 6.95
N ALA A 23 12.60 -9.56 6.97
CA ALA A 23 13.16 -10.25 5.82
C ALA A 23 12.25 -10.11 4.61
N PHE A 24 10.94 -10.17 4.83
CA PHE A 24 9.96 -10.03 3.78
C PHE A 24 10.01 -8.64 3.16
N GLU A 25 10.04 -7.62 3.99
CA GLU A 25 10.09 -6.23 3.52
C GLU A 25 11.37 -5.96 2.76
N GLN A 26 12.50 -6.49 3.24
CA GLN A 26 13.77 -6.32 2.57
C GLN A 26 13.76 -6.95 1.19
N ARG A 27 13.16 -8.12 1.08
CA ARG A 27 13.07 -8.81 -0.20
C ARG A 27 12.30 -7.98 -1.20
N PHE A 28 11.19 -7.40 -0.77
CA PHE A 28 10.40 -6.52 -1.64
C PHE A 28 11.16 -5.27 -2.01
N ALA A 29 11.92 -4.72 -1.06
CA ALA A 29 12.67 -3.50 -1.33
C ALA A 29 13.74 -3.73 -2.39
N HIS A 30 14.30 -4.95 -2.45
CA HIS A 30 15.35 -5.25 -3.41
C HIS A 30 14.83 -5.74 -4.75
N ASP A 31 13.57 -6.08 -4.82
CA ASP A 31 12.97 -6.57 -6.07
C ASP A 31 12.04 -5.50 -6.62
N GLU A 32 12.58 -4.68 -7.52
CA GLU A 32 11.84 -3.56 -8.10
C GLU A 32 10.59 -4.02 -8.83
N GLU A 33 10.65 -5.15 -9.49
CA GLU A 33 9.49 -5.64 -10.23
C GLU A 33 8.36 -6.04 -9.29
N LEU A 34 8.69 -6.76 -8.22
CA LEU A 34 7.66 -7.14 -7.25
C LEU A 34 7.07 -5.92 -6.55
N LYS A 35 7.93 -4.96 -6.24
CA LYS A 35 7.47 -3.73 -5.61
C LYS A 35 6.53 -2.97 -6.53
N PHE A 36 6.87 -2.89 -7.81
CA PHE A 36 6.04 -2.23 -8.80
C PHE A 36 4.69 -2.92 -8.92
N LYS A 37 4.69 -4.25 -8.99
CA LYS A 37 3.45 -5.01 -9.09
C LYS A 37 2.58 -4.84 -7.86
N ALA A 38 3.20 -4.85 -6.67
CA ALA A 38 2.46 -4.69 -5.42
C ALA A 38 1.83 -3.30 -5.34
N THR A 39 2.59 -2.28 -5.73
CA THR A 39 2.09 -0.91 -5.71
C THR A 39 0.93 -0.73 -6.68
N ALA A 40 1.06 -1.27 -7.90
CA ALA A 40 -0.01 -1.16 -8.89
C ALA A 40 -1.26 -1.89 -8.42
N ARG A 41 -1.10 -3.07 -7.85
CA ARG A 41 -2.23 -3.82 -7.34
C ARG A 41 -2.88 -3.11 -6.16
N ARG A 42 -2.05 -2.56 -5.24
CA ARG A 42 -2.58 -1.78 -4.14
C ARG A 42 -3.40 -0.60 -4.65
N ASN A 43 -2.91 0.10 -5.66
CA ASN A 43 -3.59 1.27 -6.20
C ASN A 43 -4.90 0.89 -6.88
N LYS A 44 -4.94 -0.26 -7.54
CA LYS A 44 -6.19 -0.73 -8.12
C LYS A 44 -7.22 -1.04 -7.03
N LEU A 45 -6.80 -1.75 -6.00
CA LEU A 45 -7.69 -2.07 -4.88
C LEU A 45 -8.15 -0.81 -4.17
N LEU A 46 -7.25 0.14 -3.99
CA LEU A 46 -7.56 1.41 -3.36
C LEU A 46 -8.57 2.20 -4.21
N GLY A 47 -8.36 2.20 -5.52
CA GLY A 47 -9.29 2.87 -6.43
C GLY A 47 -10.68 2.26 -6.39
N LEU A 48 -10.76 0.94 -6.31
CA LEU A 48 -12.06 0.27 -6.20
C LEU A 48 -12.73 0.60 -4.87
N TRP A 49 -11.95 0.64 -3.80
CA TRP A 49 -12.48 1.05 -2.49
C TRP A 49 -13.03 2.48 -2.55
N ALA A 50 -12.26 3.39 -3.14
CA ALA A 50 -12.68 4.78 -3.26
C ALA A 50 -13.91 4.92 -4.16
N ALA A 51 -13.95 4.15 -5.25
CA ALA A 51 -15.10 4.18 -6.17
C ALA A 51 -16.38 3.80 -5.45
N GLU A 52 -16.30 2.79 -4.56
CA GLU A 52 -17.46 2.39 -3.78
C GLU A 52 -17.95 3.55 -2.91
N LYS A 53 -17.02 4.24 -2.26
CA LYS A 53 -17.37 5.39 -1.42
C LYS A 53 -17.95 6.54 -2.24
N LEU A 54 -17.51 6.66 -3.49
CA LEU A 54 -18.01 7.69 -4.39
C LEU A 54 -19.32 7.32 -5.06
N GLY A 55 -19.81 6.10 -4.84
CA GLY A 55 -21.05 5.65 -5.42
C GLY A 55 -20.92 5.17 -6.86
N LEU A 56 -19.71 4.90 -7.32
CA LEU A 56 -19.49 4.40 -8.68
C LEU A 56 -19.63 2.90 -8.72
N LYS A 57 -20.08 2.38 -9.86
CA LYS A 57 -20.33 0.94 -10.01
C LYS A 57 -19.83 0.45 -11.37
N ASP A 58 -19.55 -0.84 -11.42
CA ASP A 58 -19.24 -1.55 -12.66
C ASP A 58 -18.15 -0.85 -13.47
N ALA A 59 -18.41 -0.49 -14.71
CA ALA A 59 -17.40 0.10 -15.59
C ALA A 59 -16.85 1.42 -15.06
N GLU A 60 -17.69 2.21 -14.39
CA GLU A 60 -17.25 3.47 -13.83
C GLU A 60 -16.27 3.25 -12.68
N ALA A 61 -16.54 2.24 -11.86
CA ALA A 61 -15.62 1.91 -10.77
C ALA A 61 -14.28 1.43 -11.32
N ASP A 62 -14.33 0.61 -12.37
CA ASP A 62 -13.11 0.12 -13.00
C ASP A 62 -12.30 1.26 -13.62
N SER A 63 -12.99 2.18 -14.28
CA SER A 63 -12.33 3.36 -14.85
C SER A 63 -11.67 4.21 -13.78
N TYR A 64 -12.37 4.40 -12.67
CA TYR A 64 -11.83 5.19 -11.57
C TYR A 64 -10.60 4.52 -10.99
N ALA A 65 -10.66 3.19 -10.79
CA ALA A 65 -9.53 2.45 -10.25
C ALA A 65 -8.31 2.59 -11.17
N LEU A 66 -8.53 2.53 -12.47
CA LEU A 66 -7.45 2.70 -13.43
C LEU A 66 -6.83 4.10 -13.30
N SER A 67 -7.67 5.12 -13.09
CA SER A 67 -7.14 6.47 -12.94
C SER A 67 -6.23 6.60 -11.73
N VAL A 68 -6.52 5.86 -10.66
CA VAL A 68 -5.67 5.87 -9.47
C VAL A 68 -4.33 5.19 -9.78
N VAL A 69 -4.36 4.08 -10.51
CA VAL A 69 -3.13 3.39 -10.92
C VAL A 69 -2.27 4.33 -11.77
N MET A 70 -2.89 5.07 -12.66
CA MET A 70 -2.16 5.94 -13.58
C MET A 70 -1.45 7.10 -12.88
N VAL A 71 -2.01 7.57 -11.76
CA VAL A 71 -1.35 8.64 -11.00
C VAL A 71 0.05 8.23 -10.58
N GLU A 72 0.19 7.01 -10.06
CA GLU A 72 1.49 6.52 -9.61
C GLU A 72 2.46 6.40 -10.78
N LEU A 73 1.97 5.97 -11.93
CA LEU A 73 2.83 5.81 -13.11
C LEU A 73 3.33 7.15 -13.64
N GLU A 74 2.53 8.20 -13.49
CA GLU A 74 2.88 9.50 -14.03
C GLU A 74 3.75 10.33 -13.10
N ASP A 75 3.36 10.38 -11.82
CA ASP A 75 4.00 11.28 -10.87
C ASP A 75 4.68 10.57 -9.72
N SER A 76 4.52 9.31 -9.64
CA SER A 76 5.13 8.42 -8.63
C SER A 76 5.09 8.96 -7.21
N GLY A 77 4.36 8.28 -6.37
CA GLY A 77 4.36 8.56 -4.96
C GLY A 77 3.01 8.36 -4.31
N ASP A 78 3.06 7.73 -3.13
CA ASP A 78 1.85 7.47 -2.37
C ASP A 78 1.14 8.76 -1.98
N HIS A 79 1.91 9.83 -1.81
CA HIS A 79 1.35 11.12 -1.45
C HIS A 79 0.40 11.64 -2.54
N ASP A 80 0.79 11.47 -3.79
CA ASP A 80 -0.04 11.94 -4.91
C ASP A 80 -1.29 11.09 -5.05
N VAL A 81 -1.18 9.79 -4.81
CA VAL A 81 -2.33 8.89 -4.86
C VAL A 81 -3.33 9.27 -3.78
N ALA A 82 -2.85 9.47 -2.54
CA ALA A 82 -3.72 9.85 -1.43
C ALA A 82 -4.39 11.20 -1.71
N GLY A 83 -3.62 12.14 -2.27
CA GLY A 83 -4.13 13.47 -2.59
C GLY A 83 -5.24 13.44 -3.62
N LYS A 84 -5.10 12.59 -4.65
CA LYS A 84 -6.14 12.45 -5.66
C LYS A 84 -7.44 11.95 -5.02
N ILE A 85 -7.33 10.93 -4.19
CA ILE A 85 -8.53 10.35 -3.58
C ILE A 85 -9.19 11.34 -2.65
N ARG A 86 -8.39 12.08 -1.86
CA ARG A 86 -8.95 13.10 -0.96
C ARG A 86 -9.69 14.17 -1.74
N LYS A 87 -9.10 14.60 -2.84
CA LYS A 87 -9.70 15.63 -3.69
C LYS A 87 -11.04 15.14 -4.24
N ASP A 88 -11.07 13.91 -4.73
CA ASP A 88 -12.29 13.34 -5.30
C ASP A 88 -13.37 13.16 -4.23
N PHE A 89 -12.97 12.72 -3.03
CA PHE A 89 -13.92 12.59 -1.92
C PHE A 89 -14.50 13.95 -1.54
N THR A 90 -13.65 14.96 -1.47
CA THR A 90 -14.10 16.31 -1.12
C THR A 90 -15.09 16.83 -2.15
N ALA A 91 -14.81 16.60 -3.43
CA ALA A 91 -15.70 17.06 -4.50
C ALA A 91 -17.07 16.42 -4.45
N LYS A 92 -17.14 15.18 -3.95
CA LYS A 92 -18.40 14.44 -3.86
C LYS A 92 -19.04 14.47 -2.47
N GLY A 93 -18.40 15.16 -1.54
CA GLY A 93 -18.93 15.25 -0.19
C GLY A 93 -18.80 13.97 0.62
N VAL A 94 -17.84 13.11 0.28
CA VAL A 94 -17.59 11.88 1.01
C VAL A 94 -16.78 12.18 2.26
N ALA A 95 -17.25 11.72 3.41
CA ALA A 95 -16.64 12.04 4.69
C ALA A 95 -15.59 10.99 5.08
N GLN A 96 -14.45 11.02 4.40
CA GLN A 96 -13.32 10.15 4.72
C GLN A 96 -12.12 11.05 5.02
N SER A 97 -11.51 10.86 6.18
CA SER A 97 -10.36 11.67 6.57
C SER A 97 -9.09 11.20 5.89
N ASP A 98 -8.07 12.08 5.87
CA ASP A 98 -6.76 11.72 5.36
C ASP A 98 -6.20 10.51 6.10
N HIS A 99 -6.44 10.44 7.41
CA HIS A 99 -5.98 9.32 8.22
C HIS A 99 -6.62 8.00 7.78
N GLN A 100 -7.92 8.04 7.47
CA GLN A 100 -8.62 6.85 7.02
C GLN A 100 -8.11 6.39 5.65
N ILE A 101 -7.83 7.34 4.77
CA ILE A 101 -7.26 7.03 3.47
C ILE A 101 -5.89 6.39 3.65
N ALA A 102 -5.04 6.97 4.48
CA ALA A 102 -3.69 6.46 4.71
C ALA A 102 -3.73 5.05 5.31
N ARG A 103 -4.64 4.82 6.25
CA ARG A 103 -4.76 3.50 6.87
C ARG A 103 -5.21 2.45 5.85
N THR A 104 -6.17 2.83 5.00
CA THR A 104 -6.64 1.92 3.97
C THR A 104 -5.50 1.59 3.00
N MET A 105 -4.69 2.58 2.64
CA MET A 105 -3.54 2.34 1.78
C MET A 105 -2.58 1.32 2.38
N THR A 106 -2.32 1.44 3.68
CA THR A 106 -1.44 0.50 4.36
C THR A 106 -2.03 -0.91 4.38
N GLU A 107 -3.30 -1.03 4.69
CA GLU A 107 -3.98 -2.32 4.73
C GLU A 107 -4.01 -2.97 3.35
N LEU A 108 -4.28 -2.19 2.33
CA LEU A 108 -4.36 -2.73 0.97
C LEU A 108 -2.98 -3.07 0.42
N MET A 109 -1.93 -2.39 0.88
CA MET A 109 -0.59 -2.78 0.48
C MET A 109 -0.25 -4.17 1.03
N ALA A 110 -0.59 -4.42 2.28
CA ALA A 110 -0.36 -5.74 2.87
C ALA A 110 -1.12 -6.82 2.10
N LYS A 111 -2.36 -6.52 1.71
CA LYS A 111 -3.14 -7.45 0.93
C LYS A 111 -2.55 -7.67 -0.45
N ALA A 112 -2.10 -6.60 -1.10
CA ALA A 112 -1.51 -6.70 -2.44
C ALA A 112 -0.26 -7.57 -2.41
N VAL A 113 0.58 -7.37 -1.41
CA VAL A 113 1.79 -8.16 -1.24
C VAL A 113 1.45 -9.64 -1.06
N ALA A 114 0.48 -9.92 -0.17
CA ALA A 114 0.07 -11.29 0.08
C ALA A 114 -0.51 -11.94 -1.17
N ASP A 115 -1.29 -11.18 -1.94
CA ASP A 115 -1.87 -11.71 -3.19
C ASP A 115 -0.78 -12.10 -4.19
N ILE A 116 0.22 -11.25 -4.34
CA ILE A 116 1.29 -11.52 -5.29
C ILE A 116 2.09 -12.75 -4.86
N GLN A 117 2.34 -12.88 -3.57
CA GLN A 117 3.07 -14.04 -3.06
C GLN A 117 2.28 -15.33 -3.21
N ALA A 118 0.95 -15.23 -3.21
CA ALA A 118 0.09 -16.39 -3.40
C ALA A 118 -0.13 -16.70 -4.87
N GLY A 119 0.45 -15.91 -5.78
CA GLY A 119 0.31 -16.13 -7.21
C GLY A 119 -0.97 -15.59 -7.81
N LYS A 120 -1.59 -14.63 -7.15
CA LYS A 120 -2.84 -14.06 -7.65
C LYS A 120 -2.65 -12.86 -8.54
#